data_1249c46326ad6b2fb0264b54f4ac986b
#
_entry.id   1249c46326ad6b2fb0264b54f4ac986b
#
_cell.length_a   1.000
_cell.length_b   1.000
_cell.length_c   1.000
_cell.angle_alpha   90.00
_cell.angle_beta   90.00
_cell.angle_gamma   90.00
#
_symmetry.space_group_name_H-M   'P 1'
#
loop_
_entity.id
_entity.type
_entity.pdbx_description
1 polymer ?
#
loop_
_entity_poly.entity_id
_entity_poly.type
_entity_poly.pdbx_seq_one_letter_code
_entity_poly.pdbx_strand_id
1 'polypeptide(L)' 'MKNKEYTFEMMYEDLRKGYQIYYTYVRNRYLLFKTANNCYTQKLLSNHSKNPQPKSTMLTLKRVREIFPFMEDIEYKVMD' A
#
# COMPACT_ATOMS: atom_id res chain seq x y z
N MET A 1 -12.21 6.83 -10.74
CA MET A 1 -13.24 6.01 -10.10
C MET A 1 -12.95 5.81 -8.62
N LYS A 2 -13.95 5.97 -7.83
CA LYS A 2 -13.78 5.83 -6.40
C LYS A 2 -13.88 4.39 -5.98
N ASN A 3 -13.01 3.99 -5.05
CA ASN A 3 -13.04 2.65 -4.49
C ASN A 3 -13.74 2.66 -3.14
N LYS A 4 -14.89 3.30 -3.11
CA LYS A 4 -15.58 3.46 -1.83
C LYS A 4 -16.01 2.16 -1.22
N GLU A 5 -16.09 1.11 -2.01
CA GLU A 5 -16.43 -0.18 -1.46
C GLU A 5 -15.21 -1.04 -1.16
N TYR A 6 -14.03 -0.50 -1.39
CA TYR A 6 -12.81 -1.22 -1.07
C TYR A 6 -12.52 -1.03 0.41
N THR A 7 -12.61 -2.10 1.15
CA THR A 7 -12.46 -2.05 2.61
C THR A 7 -11.09 -2.56 3.01
N PHE A 8 -10.73 -2.33 4.28
CA PHE A 8 -9.47 -2.86 4.79
C PHE A 8 -9.45 -4.38 4.72
N GLU A 9 -10.59 -5.01 4.97
CA GLU A 9 -10.65 -6.48 4.89
C GLU A 9 -10.34 -6.96 3.49
N MET A 10 -10.82 -6.25 2.48
CA MET A 10 -10.51 -6.61 1.10
C MET A 10 -9.03 -6.43 0.81
N MET A 11 -8.44 -5.35 1.29
CA MET A 11 -7.01 -5.13 1.12
C MET A 11 -6.22 -6.22 1.82
N TYR A 12 -6.62 -6.59 3.03
CA TYR A 12 -5.94 -7.64 3.76
C TYR A 12 -5.94 -8.95 2.97
N GLU A 13 -7.08 -9.31 2.39
CA GLU A 13 -7.16 -10.54 1.61
C GLU A 13 -6.32 -10.44 0.34
N ASP A 14 -6.31 -9.29 -0.32
CA ASP A 14 -5.51 -9.12 -1.51
C ASP A 14 -4.03 -9.26 -1.18
N LEU A 15 -3.59 -8.64 -0.09
CA LEU A 15 -2.20 -8.74 0.34
C LEU A 15 -1.86 -10.19 0.70
N ARG A 16 -2.78 -10.89 1.33
CA ARG A 16 -2.57 -12.28 1.71
C ARG A 16 -2.39 -13.17 0.47
N LYS A 17 -3.07 -12.82 -0.61
CA LYS A 17 -2.95 -13.55 -1.86
C LYS A 17 -1.68 -13.22 -2.63
N GLY A 18 -0.93 -12.23 -2.16
CA GLY A 18 0.28 -11.83 -2.84
C GLY A 18 0.10 -10.72 -3.85
N TYR A 19 -1.07 -10.07 -3.84
CA TYR A 19 -1.31 -8.96 -4.76
C TYR A 19 -0.53 -7.75 -4.34
N GLN A 20 -0.25 -6.87 -5.29
CA GLN A 20 0.40 -5.60 -5.02
C GLN A 20 -0.67 -4.52 -4.96
N ILE A 21 -0.55 -3.65 -3.96
CA ILE A 21 -1.52 -2.58 -3.74
C ILE A 21 -0.80 -1.25 -3.94
N TYR A 22 -1.37 -0.40 -4.79
CA TYR A 22 -0.84 0.93 -5.04
C TYR A 22 -1.80 1.93 -4.43
N TYR A 23 -1.26 2.96 -3.81
CA TYR A 23 -2.11 3.99 -3.21
C TYR A 23 -1.33 5.29 -3.06
N THR A 24 -2.08 6.37 -2.87
CA THR A 24 -1.52 7.67 -2.58
C THR A 24 -1.76 7.97 -1.11
N TYR A 25 -0.71 8.37 -0.43
CA TYR A 25 -0.77 8.69 0.99
C TYR A 25 0.13 9.88 1.24
N VAL A 26 -0.46 10.95 1.79
CA VAL A 26 0.27 12.19 2.05
C VAL A 26 1.03 12.64 0.80
N ARG A 27 0.30 12.70 -0.32
CA ARG A 27 0.81 13.20 -1.60
C ARG A 27 1.88 12.34 -2.26
N ASN A 28 2.19 11.20 -1.66
CA ASN A 28 3.20 10.31 -2.22
C ASN A 28 2.53 9.05 -2.71
N ARG A 29 3.08 8.49 -3.78
CA ARG A 29 2.57 7.25 -4.33
C ARG A 29 3.39 6.09 -3.79
N TYR A 30 2.72 5.06 -3.31
CA TYR A 30 3.38 3.92 -2.69
C TYR A 30 2.89 2.61 -3.29
N LEU A 31 3.74 1.61 -3.14
CA LEU A 31 3.42 0.23 -3.45
C LEU A 31 3.53 -0.56 -2.15
N LEU A 32 2.50 -1.33 -1.86
CA LEU A 32 2.46 -2.14 -0.64
C LEU A 32 2.30 -3.61 -1.03
N PHE A 33 3.09 -4.46 -0.42
CA PHE A 33 2.96 -5.90 -0.64
C PHE A 33 3.43 -6.64 0.60
N LYS A 34 2.95 -7.89 0.74
CA LYS A 34 3.28 -8.69 1.89
C LYS A 34 4.61 -9.40 1.67
N THR A 35 5.50 -9.33 2.66
CA THR A 35 6.80 -9.98 2.58
C THR A 35 6.92 -11.16 3.52
N ALA A 36 6.17 -11.16 4.63
CA ALA A 36 6.19 -12.25 5.59
C ALA A 36 4.94 -12.15 6.45
N ASN A 37 4.77 -13.08 7.37
CA ASN A 37 3.63 -13.02 8.27
C ASN A 37 3.67 -11.72 9.06
N ASN A 38 2.57 -10.97 8.97
CA ASN A 38 2.44 -9.70 9.68
C ASN A 38 3.55 -8.70 9.32
N CYS A 39 4.15 -8.87 8.15
CA CYS A 39 5.19 -7.97 7.68
C CYS A 39 4.86 -7.55 6.26
N TYR A 40 4.81 -6.23 6.06
CA TYR A 40 4.46 -5.66 4.76
C TYR A 40 5.50 -4.63 4.40
N THR A 41 5.83 -4.55 3.12
CA THR A 41 6.80 -3.57 2.64
C THR A 41 6.05 -2.48 1.91
N GLN A 42 6.30 -1.24 2.32
CA GLN A 42 5.79 -0.05 1.65
C GLN A 42 6.93 0.61 0.92
N LYS A 43 6.81 0.65 -0.40
CA LYS A 43 7.87 1.18 -1.26
C LYS A 43 7.43 2.50 -1.84
N LEU A 44 8.25 3.52 -1.68
CA LEU A 44 7.95 4.83 -2.23
C LEU A 44 8.20 4.82 -3.72
N LEU A 45 7.17 5.16 -4.50
CA LEU A 45 7.28 5.18 -5.95
C LEU A 45 7.57 6.57 -6.47
N SER A 46 6.95 7.60 -5.87
CA SER A 46 7.19 8.96 -6.29
C SER A 46 6.85 9.90 -5.14
N ASN A 47 7.53 11.02 -5.11
CA ASN A 47 7.25 12.06 -4.15
C ASN A 47 7.55 13.40 -4.80
N HIS A 48 7.42 14.45 -4.02
CA HIS A 48 7.67 15.80 -4.52
C HIS A 48 9.11 16.25 -4.32
N SER A 49 9.95 15.38 -3.85
CA SER A 49 11.35 15.68 -3.64
C SER A 49 12.06 15.81 -4.99
N LYS A 50 13.01 16.72 -5.08
CA LYS A 50 13.80 16.85 -6.28
C LYS A 50 14.71 15.65 -6.48
N ASN A 51 15.11 15.04 -5.40
CA ASN A 51 15.99 13.87 -5.46
C ASN A 51 15.27 12.69 -4.87
N PRO A 52 14.28 12.16 -5.58
CA PRO A 52 13.55 11.01 -5.09
C PRO A 52 14.47 9.80 -5.02
N GLN A 53 14.55 9.23 -3.85
CA GLN A 53 15.35 8.04 -3.68
C GLN A 53 14.42 6.88 -3.33
N PRO A 54 14.70 5.71 -3.88
CA PRO A 54 13.92 4.54 -3.52
C PRO A 54 13.98 4.35 -2.01
N LYS A 55 12.83 4.19 -1.41
CA LYS A 55 12.76 4.04 0.01
C LYS A 55 11.72 2.98 0.33
N SER A 56 12.12 2.01 1.12
CA SER A 56 11.22 0.95 1.54
C SER A 56 11.13 0.97 3.05
N THR A 57 9.92 0.76 3.54
CA THR A 57 9.64 0.75 4.97
C THR A 57 8.86 -0.50 5.28
N MET A 58 9.23 -1.17 6.37
CA MET A 58 8.50 -2.34 6.83
C MET A 58 7.36 -1.90 7.72
N LEU A 59 6.19 -2.42 7.44
CA LEU A 59 5.00 -2.10 8.22
C LEU A 59 4.41 -3.38 8.80
N THR A 60 3.80 -3.24 9.97
CA THR A 60 2.99 -4.31 10.52
C THR A 60 1.55 -4.15 10.01
N LEU A 61 0.76 -5.21 10.15
CA LEU A 61 -0.64 -5.13 9.76
C LEU A 61 -1.36 -4.01 10.52
N LYS A 62 -1.01 -3.85 11.79
CA LYS A 62 -1.61 -2.80 12.60
C LYS A 62 -1.35 -1.43 11.99
N ARG A 63 -0.12 -1.20 11.54
CA ARG A 63 0.23 0.10 10.95
C ARG A 63 -0.50 0.30 9.62
N VAL A 64 -0.57 -0.75 8.81
CA VAL A 64 -1.30 -0.66 7.55
C VAL A 64 -2.75 -0.28 7.82
N ARG A 65 -3.35 -0.89 8.84
CA ARG A 65 -4.73 -0.59 9.19
C ARG A 65 -4.89 0.85 9.64
N GLU A 66 -3.89 1.37 10.35
CA GLU A 66 -3.95 2.75 10.86
C GLU A 66 -3.92 3.77 9.73
N ILE A 67 -3.16 3.50 8.67
CA ILE A 67 -3.06 4.46 7.58
C ILE A 67 -4.10 4.24 6.50
N PHE A 68 -4.78 3.10 6.51
CA PHE A 68 -5.74 2.77 5.46
C PHE A 68 -6.80 3.88 5.24
N PRO A 69 -7.40 4.46 6.28
CA PRO A 69 -8.43 5.48 6.05
C PRO A 69 -7.93 6.71 5.32
N PHE A 70 -6.63 6.91 5.27
CA PHE A 70 -6.04 8.09 4.63
C PHE A 70 -5.48 7.78 3.25
N MET A 71 -5.61 6.54 2.80
CA MET A 71 -5.15 6.17 1.47
C MET A 71 -6.12 6.65 0.41
N GLU A 72 -5.60 7.09 -0.72
CA GLU A 72 -6.38 7.58 -1.84
C GLU A 72 -5.96 6.87 -3.11
N ASP A 73 -6.85 6.83 -4.08
CA ASP A 73 -6.57 6.27 -5.40
C ASP A 73 -5.96 4.88 -5.28
N ILE A 74 -6.66 4.02 -4.54
CA ILE A 74 -6.18 2.67 -4.29
C ILE A 74 -6.39 1.81 -5.53
N GLU A 75 -5.33 1.15 -5.97
CA GLU A 75 -5.37 0.22 -7.08
C GLU A 75 -4.68 -1.05 -6.65
N TYR A 76 -5.10 -2.17 -7.19
CA TYR A 76 -4.42 -3.41 -6.88
C TYR A 76 -4.05 -4.12 -8.19
N LYS A 77 -2.99 -4.90 -8.12
CA LYS A 77 -2.52 -5.66 -9.25
C LYS A 77 -2.40 -7.13 -8.86
N VAL A 78 -3.07 -7.97 -9.62
CA VAL A 78 -3.02 -9.40 -9.37
C VAL A 78 -1.68 -9.91 -9.85
N MET A 79 -1.00 -10.63 -8.98
CA MET A 79 0.29 -11.23 -9.32
C MET A 79 0.11 -12.73 -9.49
N ASP A 80 0.48 -13.20 -10.65
CA ASP A 80 0.40 -14.64 -10.95
C ASP A 80 1.69 -15.34 -10.60
#